data_3086783639e0ea16f36306e2c3259f08
#
_entry.id   3086783639e0ea16f36306e2c3259f08
#
_cell.length_a   1.000
_cell.length_b   1.000
_cell.length_c   1.000
_cell.angle_alpha   90.00
_cell.angle_beta   90.00
_cell.angle_gamma   90.00
#
_symmetry.space_group_name_H-M   'P 1'
#
loop_
_entity.id
_entity.type
_entity.pdbx_description
1 polymer ?
#
loop_
_entity_poly.entity_id
_entity_poly.type
_entity_poly.pdbx_seq_one_letter_code
_entity_poly.pdbx_strand_id
1 'polypeptide(L)'
;MKAVLGLDTSCYTTSAALVSTDGRLLAGARRLLSVQQGERGLQQSAALFQHVRALPDMVNEALSQVNGIEIAAVAASTKPRPTEGSYMPVFRAGESEARTAAMLLGVPFFPVSHQQGHVRAALYESGLDASKPFLALHLSGGTTELLKCEDGELSLLGGTLDLHAGQLIDRLGVRMGLPFPAGPEMEKLAAKGKAGGRIGVTIRGRDCCISGAENKAAAWLDTGELQQEDIAAEVFDFLVRTIERMIEQAEADTGCDQALLAGGVASSLLFREMLRRRAARRRLRCKLFFARPELSGDNAVGVALLGADRLKGEKRHGGDSD
;
A
#
# COMPACT_ATOMS: atom_id res chain seq x y z
N MET A 1 -2.82 17.64 -24.04
CA MET A 1 -2.34 16.25 -23.72
C MET A 1 -3.50 15.50 -23.08
N LYS A 2 -3.75 14.23 -23.50
CA LYS A 2 -4.84 13.41 -22.93
C LYS A 2 -4.42 12.75 -21.62
N ALA A 3 -5.27 12.84 -20.60
CA ALA A 3 -5.02 12.31 -19.25
C ALA A 3 -6.24 11.56 -18.69
N VAL A 4 -5.99 10.72 -17.70
CA VAL A 4 -7.00 10.05 -16.89
C VAL A 4 -6.97 10.66 -15.50
N LEU A 5 -8.13 11.08 -15.00
CA LEU A 5 -8.33 11.54 -13.63
C LEU A 5 -8.65 10.33 -12.74
N GLY A 6 -7.85 10.10 -11.71
CA GLY A 6 -8.10 9.10 -10.68
C GLY A 6 -8.51 9.74 -9.37
N LEU A 7 -9.51 9.17 -8.68
CA LEU A 7 -9.98 9.59 -7.37
C LEU A 7 -9.94 8.43 -6.38
N ASP A 8 -9.42 8.68 -5.17
CA ASP A 8 -9.46 7.72 -4.07
C ASP A 8 -9.85 8.39 -2.76
N THR A 9 -10.89 7.85 -2.14
CA THR A 9 -11.44 8.31 -0.86
C THR A 9 -11.45 7.16 0.14
N SER A 10 -10.29 6.54 0.32
CA SER A 10 -10.09 5.43 1.23
C SER A 10 -9.79 5.90 2.64
N CYS A 11 -10.33 5.21 3.62
CA CYS A 11 -10.02 5.32 5.05
C CYS A 11 -9.68 6.72 5.57
N TYR A 12 -8.42 7.16 5.48
CA TYR A 12 -7.92 8.38 6.08
C TYR A 12 -7.32 9.37 5.09
N THR A 13 -7.41 9.11 3.77
CA THR A 13 -6.79 9.98 2.76
C THR A 13 -7.77 10.29 1.63
N THR A 14 -7.97 11.58 1.36
CA THR A 14 -8.62 12.04 0.13
C THR A 14 -7.54 12.32 -0.89
N SER A 15 -7.64 11.78 -2.09
CA SER A 15 -6.62 11.99 -3.12
C SER A 15 -7.19 12.05 -4.54
N ALA A 16 -6.51 12.83 -5.38
CA ALA A 16 -6.73 12.92 -6.82
C ALA A 16 -5.38 12.80 -7.54
N ALA A 17 -5.35 12.19 -8.71
CA ALA A 17 -4.15 12.07 -9.53
C ALA A 17 -4.48 12.18 -11.02
N LEU A 18 -3.54 12.70 -11.79
CA LEU A 18 -3.58 12.77 -13.23
C LEU A 18 -2.47 11.90 -13.81
N VAL A 19 -2.84 11.01 -14.70
CA VAL A 19 -1.92 10.14 -15.42
C VAL A 19 -2.20 10.30 -16.91
N SER A 20 -1.16 10.43 -17.73
CA SER A 20 -1.35 10.46 -19.17
C SER A 20 -1.90 9.13 -19.69
N THR A 21 -2.56 9.14 -20.84
CA THR A 21 -3.13 7.91 -21.43
C THR A 21 -2.07 6.86 -21.80
N ASP A 22 -0.79 7.23 -21.86
CA ASP A 22 0.34 6.32 -22.02
C ASP A 22 0.92 5.78 -20.70
N GLY A 23 0.40 6.25 -19.54
CA GLY A 23 0.72 5.70 -18.21
C GLY A 23 1.80 6.48 -17.44
N ARG A 24 2.10 7.75 -17.81
CA ARG A 24 3.03 8.59 -17.05
C ARG A 24 2.28 9.38 -15.98
N LEU A 25 2.79 9.40 -14.75
CA LEU A 25 2.30 10.28 -13.70
C LEU A 25 2.55 11.74 -14.07
N LEU A 26 1.50 12.56 -14.07
CA LEU A 26 1.53 13.97 -14.41
C LEU A 26 1.41 14.88 -13.20
N ALA A 27 0.47 14.55 -12.30
CA ALA A 27 0.19 15.31 -11.09
C ALA A 27 -0.50 14.45 -10.04
N GLY A 28 -0.42 14.88 -8.78
CA GLY A 28 -1.14 14.25 -7.70
C GLY A 28 -1.31 15.20 -6.52
N ALA A 29 -2.46 15.10 -5.86
CA ALA A 29 -2.78 15.81 -4.63
C ALA A 29 -3.38 14.85 -3.62
N ARG A 30 -3.07 15.01 -2.34
CA ARG A 30 -3.61 14.19 -1.26
C ARG A 30 -3.69 14.96 0.05
N ARG A 31 -4.73 14.67 0.83
CA ARG A 31 -4.96 15.27 2.14
C ARG A 31 -5.37 14.20 3.13
N LEU A 32 -4.68 14.12 4.25
CA LEU A 32 -5.09 13.26 5.37
C LEU A 32 -6.34 13.85 6.03
N LEU A 33 -7.25 12.98 6.43
CA LEU A 33 -8.41 13.35 7.24
C LEU A 33 -7.97 13.69 8.67
N SER A 34 -8.66 14.64 9.29
CA SER A 34 -8.40 15.03 10.66
C SER A 34 -9.09 14.04 11.62
N VAL A 35 -8.31 13.48 12.55
CA VAL A 35 -8.81 12.67 13.66
C VAL A 35 -8.73 13.54 14.92
N GLN A 36 -9.82 13.60 15.70
CA GLN A 36 -9.83 14.41 16.93
C GLN A 36 -8.86 13.81 17.96
N GLN A 37 -8.24 14.68 18.74
CA GLN A 37 -7.30 14.25 19.77
C GLN A 37 -8.02 13.39 20.83
N GLY A 38 -7.51 12.16 21.04
CA GLY A 38 -8.10 11.18 21.95
C GLY A 38 -9.01 10.14 21.27
N GLU A 39 -9.39 10.32 20.01
CA GLU A 39 -10.11 9.30 19.25
C GLU A 39 -9.15 8.25 18.64
N ARG A 40 -9.60 7.00 18.60
CA ARG A 40 -8.82 5.87 18.03
C ARG A 40 -9.06 5.65 16.54
N GLY A 41 -9.82 6.53 15.88
CA GLY A 41 -10.18 6.45 14.46
C GLY A 41 -11.34 7.38 14.12
N LEU A 42 -11.77 7.36 12.86
CA LEU A 42 -12.91 8.12 12.37
C LEU A 42 -14.13 7.21 12.15
N GLN A 43 -15.29 7.68 12.58
CA GLN A 43 -16.55 7.08 12.15
C GLN A 43 -16.71 7.25 10.63
N GLN A 44 -17.30 6.26 9.96
CA GLN A 44 -17.46 6.28 8.50
C GLN A 44 -18.22 7.50 7.98
N SER A 45 -19.22 7.98 8.72
CA SER A 45 -19.98 9.19 8.36
C SER A 45 -19.13 10.45 8.45
N ALA A 46 -18.31 10.59 9.49
CA ALA A 46 -17.40 11.72 9.67
C ALA A 46 -16.30 11.71 8.60
N ALA A 47 -15.75 10.53 8.28
CA ALA A 47 -14.78 10.36 7.20
C ALA A 47 -15.40 10.72 5.84
N LEU A 48 -16.60 10.19 5.52
CA LEU A 48 -17.33 10.50 4.30
C LEU A 48 -17.54 12.01 4.14
N PHE A 49 -17.98 12.71 5.21
CA PHE A 49 -18.17 14.15 5.18
C PHE A 49 -16.87 14.91 4.90
N GLN A 50 -15.76 14.51 5.52
CA GLN A 50 -14.46 15.13 5.26
C GLN A 50 -13.99 14.88 3.81
N HIS A 51 -14.19 13.67 3.26
CA HIS A 51 -13.88 13.37 1.87
C HIS A 51 -14.67 14.26 0.90
N VAL A 52 -15.98 14.38 1.09
CA VAL A 52 -16.84 15.24 0.25
C VAL A 52 -16.34 16.69 0.25
N ARG A 53 -15.90 17.22 1.40
CA ARG A 53 -15.36 18.58 1.49
C ARG A 53 -13.98 18.75 0.86
N ALA A 54 -13.12 17.73 0.97
CA ALA A 54 -11.73 17.82 0.53
C ALA A 54 -11.54 17.49 -0.95
N LEU A 55 -12.42 16.69 -1.54
CA LEU A 55 -12.24 16.13 -2.89
C LEU A 55 -12.17 17.22 -3.98
N PRO A 56 -13.03 18.25 -3.99
CA PRO A 56 -12.92 19.33 -4.98
C PRO A 56 -11.57 20.06 -4.93
N ASP A 57 -11.03 20.29 -3.72
CA ASP A 57 -9.72 20.92 -3.54
C ASP A 57 -8.61 20.03 -4.12
N MET A 58 -8.66 18.72 -3.87
CA MET A 58 -7.65 17.77 -4.38
C MET A 58 -7.67 17.68 -5.89
N VAL A 59 -8.86 17.68 -6.49
CA VAL A 59 -9.01 17.71 -7.95
C VAL A 59 -8.45 19.01 -8.52
N ASN A 60 -8.80 20.17 -7.95
CA ASN A 60 -8.30 21.46 -8.38
C ASN A 60 -6.78 21.56 -8.23
N GLU A 61 -6.22 21.08 -7.11
CA GLU A 61 -4.78 21.06 -6.87
C GLU A 61 -4.04 20.18 -7.90
N ALA A 62 -4.57 18.99 -8.21
CA ALA A 62 -3.99 18.14 -9.23
C ALA A 62 -4.05 18.78 -10.64
N LEU A 63 -5.19 19.36 -11.00
CA LEU A 63 -5.37 20.02 -12.30
C LEU A 63 -4.47 21.26 -12.47
N SER A 64 -4.26 22.02 -11.41
CA SER A 64 -3.44 23.26 -11.45
C SER A 64 -1.94 23.00 -11.68
N GLN A 65 -1.46 21.78 -11.45
CA GLN A 65 -0.07 21.42 -11.66
C GLN A 65 0.29 21.19 -13.13
N VAL A 66 -0.70 21.05 -14.01
CA VAL A 66 -0.48 20.69 -15.43
C VAL A 66 -1.35 21.54 -16.34
N ASN A 67 -0.76 22.16 -17.36
CA ASN A 67 -1.48 22.98 -18.35
C ASN A 67 -1.87 22.18 -19.58
N GLY A 68 -2.99 22.56 -20.22
CA GLY A 68 -3.41 22.03 -21.52
C GLY A 68 -3.76 20.55 -21.51
N ILE A 69 -4.44 20.10 -20.43
CA ILE A 69 -4.92 18.72 -20.29
C ILE A 69 -6.35 18.62 -20.82
N GLU A 70 -6.61 17.53 -21.53
CA GLU A 70 -7.93 17.02 -21.88
C GLU A 70 -8.15 15.74 -21.10
N ILE A 71 -9.18 15.67 -20.28
CA ILE A 71 -9.55 14.44 -19.54
C ILE A 71 -10.16 13.47 -20.55
N ALA A 72 -9.55 12.30 -20.70
CA ALA A 72 -9.99 11.23 -21.61
C ALA A 72 -10.75 10.09 -20.91
N ALA A 73 -10.63 9.98 -19.59
CA ALA A 73 -11.38 9.05 -18.76
C ALA A 73 -11.30 9.49 -17.30
N VAL A 74 -12.24 9.00 -16.48
CA VAL A 74 -12.21 9.15 -15.02
C VAL A 74 -12.24 7.76 -14.38
N ALA A 75 -11.44 7.54 -13.35
CA ALA A 75 -11.42 6.32 -12.57
C ALA A 75 -11.58 6.64 -11.08
N ALA A 76 -12.24 5.76 -10.32
CA ALA A 76 -12.31 5.91 -8.87
C ALA A 76 -12.24 4.55 -8.17
N SER A 77 -11.68 4.55 -6.97
CA SER A 77 -11.88 3.44 -6.05
C SER A 77 -13.32 3.45 -5.53
N THR A 78 -14.03 2.36 -5.73
CA THR A 78 -15.47 2.23 -5.38
C THR A 78 -15.70 1.25 -4.24
N LYS A 79 -14.68 0.50 -3.85
CA LYS A 79 -14.70 -0.52 -2.80
C LYS A 79 -13.28 -0.83 -2.28
N PRO A 80 -13.17 -1.37 -1.05
CA PRO A 80 -11.86 -1.74 -0.48
C PRO A 80 -11.11 -2.80 -1.30
N ARG A 81 -11.75 -3.92 -1.60
CA ARG A 81 -11.15 -5.10 -2.25
C ARG A 81 -11.94 -5.50 -3.50
N PRO A 82 -11.32 -6.21 -4.46
CA PRO A 82 -12.01 -6.63 -5.69
C PRO A 82 -12.99 -7.79 -5.49
N THR A 83 -13.27 -8.19 -4.25
CA THR A 83 -14.18 -9.28 -3.91
C THR A 83 -15.64 -8.82 -3.89
N GLU A 84 -16.57 -9.75 -4.11
CA GLU A 84 -17.98 -9.53 -3.95
C GLU A 84 -18.33 -9.18 -2.49
N GLY A 85 -19.32 -8.29 -2.29
CA GLY A 85 -19.71 -7.82 -0.95
C GLY A 85 -18.71 -6.86 -0.28
N SER A 86 -17.56 -6.57 -0.88
CA SER A 86 -16.62 -5.59 -0.34
C SER A 86 -17.20 -4.18 -0.46
N TYR A 87 -17.50 -3.56 0.69
CA TYR A 87 -18.17 -2.27 0.76
C TYR A 87 -17.69 -1.44 1.97
N MET A 88 -17.47 -0.15 1.75
CA MET A 88 -17.33 0.86 2.80
C MET A 88 -17.94 2.18 2.34
N PRO A 89 -18.72 2.90 3.20
CA PRO A 89 -19.40 4.14 2.83
C PRO A 89 -18.49 5.23 2.27
N VAL A 90 -17.27 5.38 2.77
CA VAL A 90 -16.32 6.44 2.37
C VAL A 90 -16.01 6.44 0.88
N PHE A 91 -16.02 5.29 0.21
CA PHE A 91 -15.77 5.22 -1.23
C PHE A 91 -16.86 5.89 -2.07
N ARG A 92 -18.06 6.08 -1.50
CA ARG A 92 -19.16 6.74 -2.21
C ARG A 92 -18.87 8.21 -2.55
N ALA A 93 -18.04 8.90 -1.76
CA ALA A 93 -17.61 10.26 -2.09
C ALA A 93 -16.88 10.30 -3.44
N GLY A 94 -15.79 9.56 -3.56
CA GLY A 94 -15.00 9.50 -4.80
C GLY A 94 -15.77 8.91 -5.98
N GLU A 95 -16.56 7.86 -5.76
CA GLU A 95 -17.38 7.27 -6.82
C GLU A 95 -18.42 8.25 -7.38
N SER A 96 -19.16 8.96 -6.53
CA SER A 96 -20.19 9.90 -6.95
C SER A 96 -19.61 11.05 -7.77
N GLU A 97 -18.53 11.66 -7.28
CA GLU A 97 -17.82 12.75 -7.99
C GLU A 97 -17.24 12.26 -9.33
N ALA A 98 -16.58 11.11 -9.34
CA ALA A 98 -15.99 10.57 -10.56
C ALA A 98 -17.03 10.26 -11.64
N ARG A 99 -18.18 9.67 -11.25
CA ARG A 99 -19.28 9.39 -12.19
C ARG A 99 -19.88 10.68 -12.73
N THR A 100 -20.12 11.67 -11.88
CA THR A 100 -20.65 12.96 -12.29
C THR A 100 -19.68 13.66 -13.25
N ALA A 101 -18.40 13.70 -12.94
CA ALA A 101 -17.38 14.28 -13.81
C ALA A 101 -17.31 13.56 -15.16
N ALA A 102 -17.31 12.22 -15.17
CA ALA A 102 -17.29 11.44 -16.40
C ALA A 102 -18.52 11.73 -17.30
N MET A 103 -19.71 11.80 -16.72
CA MET A 103 -20.93 12.15 -17.46
C MET A 103 -20.89 13.57 -18.05
N LEU A 104 -20.45 14.56 -17.26
CA LEU A 104 -20.36 15.96 -17.73
C LEU A 104 -19.32 16.15 -18.84
N LEU A 105 -18.22 15.40 -18.76
CA LEU A 105 -17.14 15.45 -19.76
C LEU A 105 -17.40 14.54 -20.97
N GLY A 106 -18.42 13.69 -20.95
CA GLY A 106 -18.69 12.74 -22.02
C GLY A 106 -17.60 11.69 -22.21
N VAL A 107 -16.94 11.26 -21.10
CA VAL A 107 -15.84 10.29 -21.13
C VAL A 107 -16.17 9.05 -20.31
N PRO A 108 -15.49 7.89 -20.55
CA PRO A 108 -15.72 6.67 -19.78
C PRO A 108 -15.35 6.81 -18.29
N PHE A 109 -16.11 6.08 -17.46
CA PHE A 109 -15.84 5.91 -16.02
C PHE A 109 -15.37 4.48 -15.73
N PHE A 110 -14.26 4.35 -15.02
CA PHE A 110 -13.69 3.06 -14.64
C PHE A 110 -13.72 2.85 -13.11
N PRO A 111 -14.65 2.02 -12.61
CA PRO A 111 -14.64 1.62 -11.19
C PRO A 111 -13.49 0.62 -10.93
N VAL A 112 -12.71 0.83 -9.86
CA VAL A 112 -11.66 -0.08 -9.40
C VAL A 112 -11.79 -0.31 -7.89
N SER A 113 -11.05 -1.26 -7.33
CA SER A 113 -10.91 -1.35 -5.88
C SER A 113 -9.67 -0.59 -5.39
N HIS A 114 -9.72 -0.14 -4.14
CA HIS A 114 -8.59 0.51 -3.49
C HIS A 114 -7.34 -0.39 -3.46
N GLN A 115 -7.52 -1.68 -3.15
CA GLN A 115 -6.43 -2.67 -3.15
C GLN A 115 -5.77 -2.82 -4.53
N GLN A 116 -6.56 -2.84 -5.63
CA GLN A 116 -6.01 -2.82 -6.99
C GLN A 116 -5.22 -1.52 -7.25
N GLY A 117 -5.73 -0.37 -6.77
CA GLY A 117 -5.03 0.91 -6.82
C GLY A 117 -3.67 0.84 -6.14
N HIS A 118 -3.59 0.29 -4.93
CA HIS A 118 -2.31 0.12 -4.22
C HIS A 118 -1.31 -0.73 -4.97
N VAL A 119 -1.73 -1.90 -5.47
CA VAL A 119 -0.83 -2.78 -6.24
C VAL A 119 -0.35 -2.08 -7.52
N ARG A 120 -1.25 -1.38 -8.22
CA ARG A 120 -0.90 -0.68 -9.47
C ARG A 120 0.02 0.52 -9.23
N ALA A 121 -0.17 1.27 -8.14
CA ALA A 121 0.75 2.33 -7.72
C ALA A 121 2.14 1.78 -7.36
N ALA A 122 2.17 0.65 -6.65
CA ALA A 122 3.41 -0.03 -6.27
C ALA A 122 4.19 -0.57 -7.48
N LEU A 123 3.51 -1.00 -8.53
CA LEU A 123 4.11 -1.45 -9.79
C LEU A 123 4.76 -0.30 -10.58
N TYR A 124 4.30 0.93 -10.38
CA TYR A 124 4.79 2.08 -11.14
C TYR A 124 6.30 2.28 -10.92
N GLU A 125 7.06 2.16 -12.00
CA GLU A 125 8.54 2.27 -12.01
C GLU A 125 9.27 1.31 -11.03
N SER A 126 8.63 0.21 -10.63
CA SER A 126 9.24 -0.80 -9.76
C SER A 126 10.29 -1.67 -10.46
N GLY A 127 10.19 -1.78 -11.78
CA GLY A 127 11.01 -2.68 -12.60
C GLY A 127 10.53 -4.13 -12.61
N LEU A 128 9.39 -4.44 -11.93
CA LEU A 128 8.77 -5.77 -11.97
C LEU A 128 8.08 -6.01 -13.33
N ASP A 129 8.21 -7.22 -13.86
CA ASP A 129 7.52 -7.67 -15.07
C ASP A 129 6.11 -8.17 -14.72
N ALA A 130 5.12 -7.28 -14.84
CA ALA A 130 3.72 -7.60 -14.53
C ALA A 130 3.00 -8.42 -15.62
N SER A 131 3.68 -8.81 -16.69
CA SER A 131 3.14 -9.78 -17.68
C SER A 131 3.15 -11.22 -17.16
N LYS A 132 3.82 -11.47 -16.04
CA LYS A 132 3.89 -12.76 -15.35
C LYS A 132 3.19 -12.70 -14.01
N PRO A 133 2.71 -13.82 -13.48
CA PRO A 133 2.23 -13.87 -12.11
C PRO A 133 3.32 -13.44 -11.12
N PHE A 134 2.93 -12.65 -10.11
CA PHE A 134 3.84 -12.17 -9.08
C PHE A 134 3.16 -12.11 -7.71
N LEU A 135 3.96 -12.07 -6.67
CA LEU A 135 3.50 -11.84 -5.30
C LEU A 135 3.48 -10.33 -5.00
N ALA A 136 2.46 -9.86 -4.28
CA ALA A 136 2.43 -8.50 -3.76
C ALA A 136 2.23 -8.53 -2.25
N LEU A 137 3.10 -7.83 -1.52
CA LEU A 137 3.02 -7.68 -0.07
C LEU A 137 2.74 -6.25 0.29
N HIS A 138 1.66 -6.03 1.04
CA HIS A 138 1.34 -4.73 1.60
C HIS A 138 1.63 -4.74 3.11
N LEU A 139 2.61 -3.95 3.54
CA LEU A 139 3.12 -3.90 4.90
C LEU A 139 2.97 -2.49 5.48
N SER A 140 1.92 -2.26 6.25
CA SER A 140 1.57 -0.94 6.82
C SER A 140 1.04 -1.04 8.24
N GLY A 141 0.61 0.08 8.82
CA GLY A 141 -0.07 0.12 10.12
C GLY A 141 -1.47 -0.51 10.12
N GLY A 142 -2.13 -0.57 8.98
CA GLY A 142 -3.48 -1.14 8.84
C GLY A 142 -3.54 -2.45 8.07
N THR A 143 -2.43 -2.87 7.45
CA THR A 143 -2.43 -4.04 6.56
C THR A 143 -1.11 -4.79 6.65
N THR A 144 -1.20 -6.12 6.70
CA THR A 144 -0.09 -7.03 6.48
C THR A 144 -0.66 -8.21 5.71
N GLU A 145 -0.59 -8.13 4.38
CA GLU A 145 -1.21 -9.06 3.45
C GLU A 145 -0.23 -9.48 2.36
N LEU A 146 -0.37 -10.72 1.94
CA LEU A 146 0.33 -11.35 0.83
C LEU A 146 -0.70 -11.75 -0.22
N LEU A 147 -0.57 -11.21 -1.41
CA LEU A 147 -1.45 -11.43 -2.55
C LEU A 147 -0.70 -12.15 -3.67
N LYS A 148 -1.40 -12.95 -4.47
CA LYS A 148 -0.99 -13.33 -5.82
C LYS A 148 -1.67 -12.38 -6.81
N CYS A 149 -0.90 -11.87 -7.74
CA CYS A 149 -1.37 -11.05 -8.85
C CYS A 149 -1.14 -11.80 -10.15
N GLU A 150 -2.20 -12.04 -10.92
CA GLU A 150 -2.17 -12.76 -12.18
C GLU A 150 -3.26 -12.23 -13.11
N ASP A 151 -2.92 -11.86 -14.33
CA ASP A 151 -3.85 -11.32 -15.33
C ASP A 151 -4.73 -10.14 -14.83
N GLY A 152 -4.17 -9.30 -13.95
CA GLY A 152 -4.87 -8.16 -13.33
C GLY A 152 -5.78 -8.53 -12.14
N GLU A 153 -5.94 -9.82 -11.85
CA GLU A 153 -6.69 -10.31 -10.71
C GLU A 153 -5.82 -10.41 -9.45
N LEU A 154 -6.42 -10.16 -8.29
CA LEU A 154 -5.77 -10.22 -6.99
C LEU A 154 -6.39 -11.32 -6.13
N SER A 155 -5.59 -12.27 -5.70
CA SER A 155 -5.98 -13.35 -4.79
C SER A 155 -5.23 -13.24 -3.48
N LEU A 156 -5.95 -13.19 -2.35
CA LEU A 156 -5.34 -13.20 -1.03
C LEU A 156 -4.76 -14.60 -0.74
N LEU A 157 -3.46 -14.66 -0.52
CA LEU A 157 -2.76 -15.89 -0.17
C LEU A 157 -2.60 -16.06 1.34
N GLY A 158 -2.40 -14.97 2.06
CA GLY A 158 -2.20 -14.98 3.51
C GLY A 158 -1.96 -13.57 4.05
N GLY A 159 -1.71 -13.48 5.35
CA GLY A 159 -1.48 -12.21 6.02
C GLY A 159 -1.14 -12.39 7.48
N THR A 160 -1.34 -11.36 8.28
CA THR A 160 -1.23 -11.52 9.73
C THR A 160 -2.55 -12.01 10.33
N LEU A 161 -2.44 -12.87 11.34
CA LEU A 161 -3.57 -13.39 12.11
C LEU A 161 -3.89 -12.54 13.36
N ASP A 162 -3.03 -11.59 13.70
CA ASP A 162 -3.16 -10.87 14.98
C ASP A 162 -2.80 -9.38 14.88
N LEU A 163 -1.58 -9.01 14.64
CA LEU A 163 -1.08 -7.64 14.67
C LEU A 163 -0.44 -7.28 13.33
N HIS A 164 -0.68 -6.07 12.83
CA HIS A 164 -0.02 -5.60 11.60
C HIS A 164 1.43 -5.17 11.85
N ALA A 165 2.28 -5.33 10.82
CA ALA A 165 3.72 -5.04 10.92
C ALA A 165 4.01 -3.58 11.33
N GLY A 166 3.28 -2.62 10.77
CA GLY A 166 3.43 -1.22 11.15
C GLY A 166 2.92 -0.93 12.56
N GLN A 167 1.86 -1.61 13.01
CA GLN A 167 1.37 -1.47 14.39
C GLN A 167 2.41 -1.95 15.41
N LEU A 168 3.13 -3.05 15.13
CA LEU A 168 4.22 -3.50 15.99
C LEU A 168 5.26 -2.39 16.18
N ILE A 169 5.70 -1.77 15.08
CA ILE A 169 6.68 -0.69 15.10
C ILE A 169 6.14 0.51 15.86
N ASP A 170 4.92 0.94 15.56
CA ASP A 170 4.34 2.15 16.14
C ASP A 170 4.05 1.99 17.63
N ARG A 171 3.50 0.85 18.08
CA ARG A 171 3.19 0.61 19.49
C ARG A 171 4.45 0.55 20.35
N LEU A 172 5.48 -0.14 19.88
CA LEU A 172 6.76 -0.22 20.57
C LEU A 172 7.47 1.13 20.57
N GLY A 173 7.46 1.85 19.43
CA GLY A 173 8.06 3.17 19.34
C GLY A 173 7.42 4.17 20.30
N VAL A 174 6.08 4.22 20.35
CA VAL A 174 5.36 5.07 21.32
C VAL A 174 5.70 4.69 22.76
N ARG A 175 5.83 3.38 23.06
CA ARG A 175 6.25 2.91 24.39
C ARG A 175 7.69 3.31 24.74
N MET A 176 8.56 3.46 23.74
CA MET A 176 9.92 4.01 23.88
C MET A 176 9.97 5.54 23.97
N GLY A 177 8.82 6.23 23.90
CA GLY A 177 8.72 7.69 23.91
C GLY A 177 8.94 8.36 22.55
N LEU A 178 8.90 7.60 21.46
CA LEU A 178 9.05 8.15 20.10
C LEU A 178 7.73 8.76 19.60
N PRO A 179 7.79 9.74 18.67
CA PRO A 179 6.60 10.34 18.09
C PRO A 179 5.86 9.34 17.19
N PHE A 180 4.54 9.50 17.09
CA PHE A 180 3.72 8.74 16.14
C PHE A 180 3.58 9.51 14.79
N PRO A 181 3.69 8.82 13.64
CA PRO A 181 4.06 7.41 13.45
C PRO A 181 5.55 7.15 13.75
N ALA A 182 5.84 6.06 14.47
CA ALA A 182 7.16 5.82 15.03
C ALA A 182 8.16 5.18 14.05
N GLY A 183 7.72 4.74 12.87
CA GLY A 183 8.54 4.01 11.89
C GLY A 183 9.89 4.65 11.60
N PRO A 184 9.99 5.94 11.23
CA PRO A 184 11.26 6.60 10.92
C PRO A 184 12.25 6.65 12.10
N GLU A 185 11.76 6.91 13.31
CA GLU A 185 12.62 6.97 14.50
C GLU A 185 13.04 5.57 14.96
N MET A 186 12.14 4.59 14.88
CA MET A 186 12.45 3.19 15.14
C MET A 186 13.53 2.66 14.18
N GLU A 187 13.47 3.04 12.89
CA GLU A 187 14.51 2.71 11.91
C GLU A 187 15.87 3.28 12.28
N LYS A 188 15.91 4.54 12.73
CA LYS A 188 17.16 5.18 13.20
C LYS A 188 17.75 4.49 14.43
N LEU A 189 16.92 4.06 15.38
CA LEU A 189 17.36 3.27 16.52
C LEU A 189 17.89 1.91 16.08
N ALA A 190 17.13 1.19 15.27
CA ALA A 190 17.48 -0.14 14.78
C ALA A 190 18.82 -0.15 14.00
N ALA A 191 19.12 0.93 13.27
CA ALA A 191 20.37 1.08 12.53
C ALA A 191 21.62 1.17 13.45
N LYS A 192 21.44 1.55 14.72
CA LYS A 192 22.52 1.64 15.74
C LYS A 192 22.61 0.37 16.59
N GLY A 193 21.53 -0.41 16.67
CA GLY A 193 21.43 -1.59 17.49
C GLY A 193 21.97 -2.86 16.84
N LYS A 194 21.97 -3.93 17.61
CA LYS A 194 22.40 -5.27 17.17
C LYS A 194 21.29 -6.28 17.41
N ALA A 195 20.83 -6.92 16.34
CA ALA A 195 19.91 -8.03 16.43
C ALA A 195 20.65 -9.34 16.67
N GLY A 196 20.11 -10.18 17.56
CA GLY A 196 20.60 -11.54 17.84
C GLY A 196 19.63 -12.64 17.39
N GLY A 197 18.51 -12.27 16.74
CA GLY A 197 17.47 -13.22 16.31
C GLY A 197 16.68 -13.83 17.47
N ARG A 198 16.54 -13.09 18.57
CA ARG A 198 15.97 -13.56 19.84
C ARG A 198 14.43 -13.72 19.79
N ILE A 199 13.74 -13.05 18.86
CA ILE A 199 12.30 -13.17 18.67
C ILE A 199 12.03 -14.32 17.70
N GLY A 200 11.28 -15.35 18.15
CA GLY A 200 10.87 -16.48 17.30
C GLY A 200 9.85 -16.06 16.23
N VAL A 201 10.00 -16.55 15.00
CA VAL A 201 9.02 -16.34 13.92
C VAL A 201 7.99 -17.45 13.94
N THR A 202 6.71 -17.08 13.90
CA THR A 202 5.57 -18.02 13.83
C THR A 202 4.85 -17.85 12.51
N ILE A 203 4.89 -18.90 11.67
CA ILE A 203 4.17 -19.00 10.40
C ILE A 203 3.17 -20.17 10.50
N ARG A 204 1.96 -19.97 10.00
CA ARG A 204 0.89 -20.96 9.87
C ARG A 204 0.43 -21.01 8.42
N GLY A 205 0.99 -21.93 7.65
CA GLY A 205 0.85 -21.91 6.21
C GLY A 205 1.50 -20.67 5.62
N ARG A 206 0.71 -19.78 5.03
CA ARG A 206 1.16 -18.47 4.50
C ARG A 206 0.83 -17.29 5.41
N ASP A 207 0.20 -17.54 6.55
CA ASP A 207 -0.12 -16.54 7.56
C ASP A 207 0.98 -16.41 8.60
N CYS A 208 1.10 -15.23 9.20
CA CYS A 208 2.06 -14.96 10.28
C CYS A 208 1.36 -14.49 11.56
N CYS A 209 2.05 -14.65 12.70
CA CYS A 209 1.66 -14.06 13.97
C CYS A 209 2.76 -13.10 14.43
N ILE A 210 2.37 -11.87 14.73
CA ILE A 210 3.29 -10.76 15.05
C ILE A 210 3.19 -10.34 16.52
N SER A 211 2.05 -10.52 17.18
CA SER A 211 1.81 -10.07 18.56
C SER A 211 2.80 -10.62 19.58
N GLY A 212 3.31 -11.84 19.37
CA GLY A 212 4.35 -12.42 20.22
C GLY A 212 5.64 -11.59 20.26
N ALA A 213 5.97 -10.91 19.15
CA ALA A 213 7.12 -10.02 19.09
C ALA A 213 6.89 -8.73 19.90
N GLU A 214 5.66 -8.17 19.85
CA GLU A 214 5.28 -7.03 20.70
C GLU A 214 5.48 -7.35 22.18
N ASN A 215 4.90 -8.47 22.62
CA ASN A 215 4.98 -8.88 24.03
C ASN A 215 6.43 -9.07 24.50
N LYS A 216 7.26 -9.71 23.69
CA LYS A 216 8.66 -9.97 24.05
C LYS A 216 9.49 -8.69 24.08
N ALA A 217 9.35 -7.82 23.09
CA ALA A 217 10.01 -6.53 23.03
C ALA A 217 9.57 -5.60 24.17
N ALA A 218 8.26 -5.61 24.52
CA ALA A 218 7.73 -4.87 25.63
C ALA A 218 8.31 -5.35 26.97
N ALA A 219 8.46 -6.66 27.18
CA ALA A 219 9.08 -7.21 28.39
C ALA A 219 10.55 -6.75 28.54
N TRP A 220 11.32 -6.71 27.46
CA TRP A 220 12.70 -6.18 27.50
C TRP A 220 12.76 -4.68 27.84
N LEU A 221 11.79 -3.89 27.37
CA LEU A 221 11.67 -2.48 27.77
C LEU A 221 11.38 -2.32 29.25
N ASP A 222 10.45 -3.14 29.81
CA ASP A 222 10.05 -3.07 31.21
C ASP A 222 11.15 -3.51 32.17
N THR A 223 11.94 -4.51 31.78
CA THR A 223 13.02 -5.05 32.60
C THR A 223 14.36 -4.34 32.41
N GLY A 224 14.52 -3.55 31.36
CA GLY A 224 15.80 -2.94 30.98
C GLY A 224 16.84 -3.97 30.53
N GLU A 225 16.42 -5.20 30.11
CA GLU A 225 17.31 -6.27 29.69
C GLU A 225 18.11 -5.92 28.44
N LEU A 226 17.52 -5.14 27.52
CA LEU A 226 18.13 -4.66 26.31
C LEU A 226 18.01 -3.15 26.18
N GLN A 227 18.97 -2.52 25.51
CA GLN A 227 18.87 -1.12 25.11
C GLN A 227 17.81 -0.94 24.01
N GLN A 228 17.24 0.26 23.92
CA GLN A 228 16.17 0.55 22.93
C GLN A 228 16.63 0.30 21.48
N GLU A 229 17.89 0.59 21.17
CA GLU A 229 18.48 0.34 19.87
C GLU A 229 18.49 -1.15 19.50
N ASP A 230 18.87 -2.00 20.47
CA ASP A 230 18.92 -3.45 20.26
C ASP A 230 17.50 -4.04 20.13
N ILE A 231 16.53 -3.53 20.91
CA ILE A 231 15.13 -3.93 20.80
C ILE A 231 14.59 -3.54 19.42
N ALA A 232 14.86 -2.33 18.96
CA ALA A 232 14.46 -1.89 17.63
C ALA A 232 15.08 -2.77 16.52
N ALA A 233 16.38 -3.11 16.65
CA ALA A 233 17.07 -4.00 15.72
C ALA A 233 16.44 -5.41 15.71
N GLU A 234 16.10 -5.98 16.87
CA GLU A 234 15.41 -7.27 16.98
C GLU A 234 14.04 -7.27 16.33
N VAL A 235 13.29 -6.17 16.45
CA VAL A 235 11.96 -6.00 15.81
C VAL A 235 12.10 -5.99 14.29
N PHE A 236 13.04 -5.22 13.73
CA PHE A 236 13.29 -5.20 12.29
C PHE A 236 13.77 -6.56 11.76
N ASP A 237 14.69 -7.23 12.47
CA ASP A 237 15.14 -8.58 12.12
C ASP A 237 14.01 -9.60 12.15
N PHE A 238 13.15 -9.54 13.17
CA PHE A 238 11.96 -10.38 13.27
C PHE A 238 11.03 -10.18 12.07
N LEU A 239 10.70 -8.93 11.71
CA LEU A 239 9.84 -8.62 10.57
C LEU A 239 10.46 -9.12 9.27
N VAL A 240 11.75 -8.88 9.05
CA VAL A 240 12.47 -9.37 7.87
C VAL A 240 12.41 -10.90 7.75
N ARG A 241 12.64 -11.61 8.85
CA ARG A 241 12.56 -13.09 8.88
C ARG A 241 11.14 -13.61 8.66
N THR A 242 10.15 -12.89 9.17
CA THR A 242 8.75 -13.23 8.99
C THR A 242 8.34 -13.09 7.52
N ILE A 243 8.63 -11.93 6.93
CA ILE A 243 8.29 -11.65 5.52
C ILE A 243 9.04 -12.56 4.55
N GLU A 244 10.33 -12.83 4.80
CA GLU A 244 11.08 -13.80 3.99
C GLU A 244 10.39 -15.16 3.96
N ARG A 245 9.99 -15.69 5.13
CA ARG A 245 9.32 -17.01 5.20
C ARG A 245 7.96 -17.01 4.52
N MET A 246 7.19 -15.93 4.61
CA MET A 246 5.93 -15.79 3.88
C MET A 246 6.16 -15.85 2.37
N ILE A 247 7.18 -15.15 1.86
CA ILE A 247 7.54 -15.17 0.44
C ILE A 247 8.02 -16.56 0.02
N GLU A 248 8.91 -17.19 0.80
CA GLU A 248 9.45 -18.54 0.54
C GLU A 248 8.31 -19.57 0.42
N GLN A 249 7.34 -19.54 1.35
CA GLN A 249 6.19 -20.44 1.29
C GLN A 249 5.28 -20.15 0.10
N ALA A 250 5.01 -18.88 -0.19
CA ALA A 250 4.17 -18.51 -1.32
C ALA A 250 4.83 -18.82 -2.68
N GLU A 251 6.15 -18.63 -2.79
CA GLU A 251 6.94 -19.04 -3.97
C GLU A 251 6.81 -20.55 -4.21
N ALA A 252 6.96 -21.36 -3.15
CA ALA A 252 6.83 -22.81 -3.24
C ALA A 252 5.45 -23.26 -3.71
N ASP A 253 4.39 -22.58 -3.22
CA ASP A 253 3.00 -22.92 -3.51
C ASP A 253 2.51 -22.43 -4.88
N THR A 254 3.04 -21.30 -5.36
CA THR A 254 2.51 -20.61 -6.56
C THR A 254 3.45 -20.61 -7.75
N GLY A 255 4.75 -20.87 -7.55
CA GLY A 255 5.76 -20.77 -8.58
C GLY A 255 6.11 -19.31 -9.00
N CYS A 256 5.56 -18.29 -8.31
CA CYS A 256 5.90 -16.91 -8.62
C CYS A 256 7.37 -16.62 -8.30
N ASP A 257 8.12 -16.07 -9.26
CA ASP A 257 9.54 -15.74 -9.12
C ASP A 257 9.82 -14.25 -8.87
N GLN A 258 8.76 -13.45 -8.63
CA GLN A 258 8.82 -12.03 -8.39
C GLN A 258 7.92 -11.65 -7.21
N ALA A 259 8.40 -10.78 -6.31
CA ALA A 259 7.62 -10.22 -5.20
C ALA A 259 7.77 -8.71 -5.15
N LEU A 260 6.63 -8.00 -5.14
CA LEU A 260 6.50 -6.56 -4.98
C LEU A 260 6.15 -6.24 -3.52
N LEU A 261 6.94 -5.39 -2.88
CA LEU A 261 6.69 -4.96 -1.51
C LEU A 261 6.31 -3.49 -1.47
N ALA A 262 5.19 -3.17 -0.80
CA ALA A 262 4.64 -1.83 -0.66
C ALA A 262 4.19 -1.57 0.79
N GLY A 263 3.84 -0.32 1.10
CA GLY A 263 3.43 0.12 2.42
C GLY A 263 4.56 0.77 3.22
N GLY A 264 4.20 1.41 4.33
CA GLY A 264 5.12 2.20 5.15
C GLY A 264 6.30 1.40 5.68
N VAL A 265 6.09 0.16 6.12
CA VAL A 265 7.18 -0.72 6.59
C VAL A 265 8.12 -1.08 5.43
N ALA A 266 7.59 -1.41 4.27
CA ALA A 266 8.37 -1.70 3.07
C ALA A 266 9.06 -0.46 2.48
N SER A 267 8.73 0.75 2.92
CA SER A 267 9.40 1.99 2.53
C SER A 267 10.70 2.23 3.31
N SER A 268 10.88 1.58 4.49
CA SER A 268 12.10 1.67 5.28
C SER A 268 13.31 1.15 4.49
N LEU A 269 14.35 1.97 4.40
CA LEU A 269 15.58 1.60 3.71
C LEU A 269 16.31 0.47 4.43
N LEU A 270 16.30 0.51 5.77
CA LEU A 270 16.90 -0.54 6.60
C LEU A 270 16.19 -1.89 6.37
N PHE A 271 14.85 -1.89 6.40
CA PHE A 271 14.07 -3.11 6.14
C PHE A 271 14.39 -3.69 4.75
N ARG A 272 14.41 -2.84 3.70
CA ARG A 272 14.74 -3.25 2.32
C ARG A 272 16.12 -3.88 2.23
N GLU A 273 17.12 -3.23 2.82
CA GLU A 273 18.49 -3.71 2.80
C GLU A 273 18.64 -5.05 3.54
N MET A 274 18.08 -5.14 4.75
CA MET A 274 18.09 -6.37 5.55
C MET A 274 17.40 -7.53 4.81
N LEU A 275 16.25 -7.28 4.21
CA LEU A 275 15.51 -8.31 3.47
C LEU A 275 16.28 -8.77 2.21
N ARG A 276 16.86 -7.84 1.43
CA ARG A 276 17.70 -8.18 0.26
C ARG A 276 18.93 -9.00 0.66
N ARG A 277 19.65 -8.58 1.70
CA ARG A 277 20.82 -9.33 2.22
C ARG A 277 20.45 -10.73 2.66
N ARG A 278 19.31 -10.86 3.33
CA ARG A 278 18.83 -12.15 3.81
C ARG A 278 18.37 -13.05 2.68
N ALA A 279 17.58 -12.54 1.73
CA ALA A 279 17.15 -13.25 0.54
C ALA A 279 18.35 -13.81 -0.26
N ALA A 280 19.40 -13.00 -0.42
CA ALA A 280 20.64 -13.43 -1.09
C ALA A 280 21.36 -14.58 -0.33
N ARG A 281 21.46 -14.47 1.01
CA ARG A 281 22.08 -15.52 1.83
C ARG A 281 21.30 -16.83 1.82
N ARG A 282 19.98 -16.75 1.83
CA ARG A 282 19.07 -17.90 1.84
C ARG A 282 18.81 -18.47 0.45
N ARG A 283 19.32 -17.80 -0.60
CA ARG A 283 19.12 -18.14 -2.01
C ARG A 283 17.62 -18.22 -2.39
N LEU A 284 16.84 -17.27 -1.85
CA LEU A 284 15.44 -17.08 -2.27
C LEU A 284 15.41 -16.89 -3.80
N ARG A 285 14.61 -17.66 -4.51
CA ARG A 285 14.50 -17.58 -5.99
C ARG A 285 13.73 -16.36 -6.41
N CYS A 286 12.73 -15.98 -5.57
CA CYS A 286 11.86 -14.84 -5.80
C CYS A 286 12.67 -13.54 -5.78
N LYS A 287 12.64 -12.80 -6.89
CA LYS A 287 13.26 -11.47 -7.02
C LYS A 287 12.42 -10.44 -6.28
N LEU A 288 13.07 -9.60 -5.48
CA LEU A 288 12.40 -8.60 -4.65
C LEU A 288 12.38 -7.23 -5.33
N PHE A 289 11.18 -6.69 -5.51
CA PHE A 289 10.91 -5.36 -6.02
C PHE A 289 10.23 -4.53 -4.93
N PHE A 290 10.45 -3.23 -4.94
CA PHE A 290 9.90 -2.34 -3.91
C PHE A 290 9.21 -1.16 -4.57
N ALA A 291 8.03 -0.84 -4.07
CA ALA A 291 7.32 0.37 -4.47
C ALA A 291 8.15 1.63 -4.17
N ARG A 292 7.93 2.67 -4.94
CA ARG A 292 8.45 4.00 -4.61
C ARG A 292 7.87 4.44 -3.27
N PRO A 293 8.67 5.00 -2.34
CA PRO A 293 8.18 5.41 -1.01
C PRO A 293 7.00 6.39 -1.10
N GLU A 294 7.03 7.32 -2.07
CA GLU A 294 6.02 8.36 -2.28
C GLU A 294 4.66 7.76 -2.67
N LEU A 295 4.66 6.56 -3.28
CA LEU A 295 3.48 5.84 -3.76
C LEU A 295 3.06 4.68 -2.84
N SER A 296 3.76 4.48 -1.72
CA SER A 296 3.49 3.38 -0.79
C SER A 296 2.34 3.63 0.19
N GLY A 297 1.92 4.89 0.37
CA GLY A 297 0.73 5.26 1.15
C GLY A 297 -0.51 5.40 0.26
N ASP A 298 -1.66 5.70 0.87
CA ASP A 298 -2.91 5.95 0.15
C ASP A 298 -2.74 7.09 -0.85
N ASN A 299 -3.09 6.83 -2.10
CA ASN A 299 -3.02 7.78 -3.21
C ASN A 299 -3.87 7.32 -4.39
N ALA A 300 -4.31 8.27 -5.22
CA ALA A 300 -5.12 8.00 -6.42
C ALA A 300 -4.29 7.62 -7.66
N VAL A 301 -2.94 7.59 -7.58
CA VAL A 301 -2.08 7.35 -8.75
C VAL A 301 -2.36 5.99 -9.37
N GLY A 302 -2.42 4.94 -8.55
CA GLY A 302 -2.74 3.60 -9.04
C GLY A 302 -4.15 3.48 -9.62
N VAL A 303 -5.11 4.23 -9.08
CA VAL A 303 -6.47 4.32 -9.62
C VAL A 303 -6.47 4.94 -11.02
N ALA A 304 -5.75 6.07 -11.20
CA ALA A 304 -5.59 6.72 -12.51
C ALA A 304 -4.86 5.83 -13.52
N LEU A 305 -3.80 5.12 -13.09
CA LEU A 305 -3.06 4.16 -13.91
C LEU A 305 -3.96 3.01 -14.38
N LEU A 306 -4.78 2.44 -13.50
CA LEU A 306 -5.76 1.41 -13.88
C LEU A 306 -6.78 1.93 -14.89
N GLY A 307 -7.24 3.16 -14.73
CA GLY A 307 -8.09 3.83 -15.71
C GLY A 307 -7.39 3.96 -17.08
N ALA A 308 -6.11 4.34 -17.10
CA ALA A 308 -5.33 4.42 -18.34
C ALA A 308 -5.13 3.05 -19.00
N ASP A 309 -4.89 1.99 -18.22
CA ASP A 309 -4.74 0.64 -18.70
C ASP A 309 -6.05 0.13 -19.36
N ARG A 310 -7.21 0.38 -18.72
CA ARG A 310 -8.54 0.01 -19.26
C ARG A 310 -8.88 0.79 -20.53
N LEU A 311 -8.59 2.09 -20.56
CA LEU A 311 -8.81 2.92 -21.74
C LEU A 311 -8.01 2.43 -22.96
N LYS A 312 -6.78 1.90 -22.74
CA LYS A 312 -5.99 1.25 -23.80
C LYS A 312 -6.59 -0.07 -24.27
N GLY A 313 -7.12 -0.86 -23.34
CA GLY A 313 -7.79 -2.14 -23.64
C GLY A 313 -9.02 -1.94 -24.51
N GLU A 314 -9.90 -0.99 -24.19
CA GLU A 314 -11.09 -0.69 -24.98
C GLU A 314 -10.75 -0.25 -26.41
N LYS A 315 -9.67 0.53 -26.60
CA LYS A 315 -9.22 0.94 -27.93
C LYS A 315 -8.69 -0.22 -28.79
N ARG A 316 -8.11 -1.24 -28.19
CA ARG A 316 -7.64 -2.44 -28.91
C ARG A 316 -8.80 -3.33 -29.38
N HIS A 317 -9.90 -3.38 -28.64
CA HIS A 317 -11.08 -4.19 -28.98
C HIS A 317 -12.08 -3.45 -29.88
N GLY A 318 -12.05 -2.11 -29.93
CA GLY A 318 -12.90 -1.30 -30.78
C GLY A 318 -12.28 -0.93 -32.16
N GLY A 319 -11.06 -1.35 -32.42
CA GLY A 319 -10.32 -1.10 -33.68
C GLY A 319 -10.45 -2.20 -34.76
N ASP A 320 -11.08 -3.34 -34.43
CA ASP A 320 -11.26 -4.47 -35.34
C ASP A 320 -12.65 -4.57 -35.99
N SER A 321 -13.41 -3.47 -35.98
CA SER A 321 -14.75 -3.38 -36.59
C SER A 321 -14.82 -2.19 -37.56
N ASP A 322 -14.04 -2.26 -38.65
CA ASP A 322 -14.24 -1.46 -39.87
C ASP A 322 -13.90 -2.32 -41.09
#